data_c287f1bfd649e427c1e6be8120f05799
#
_entry.id   c287f1bfd649e427c1e6be8120f05799
#
_cell.length_a   1.000
_cell.length_b   1.000
_cell.length_c   1.000
_cell.angle_alpha   90.00
_cell.angle_beta   90.00
_cell.angle_gamma   90.00
#
_symmetry.space_group_name_H-M   'P 1'
#
loop_
_entity.id
_entity.type
_entity.pdbx_description
1 polymer ?
#
loop_
_entity_poly.entity_id
_entity_poly.type
_entity_poly.pdbx_seq_one_letter_code
_entity_poly.pdbx_strand_id
1 'polypeptide(L)'
;MTNILNYQHFPVYSVMVLFLGAFLIVMFGKYKTFRNIVAFLAVSISLACMVYLVKPVMLEGEIISYWMGSRSMAGGYAIGIAMEVDALSLFFGLLISTAGFVSCVYSFKYMSHDDNVPQYYTLFLMLAGGVMGLVLSGDIFNMFIMVEILTFAAHCV
;
A
#
# COMPACT_ATOMS: atom_id res chain seq x y z
N MET A 1 -15.19 0.07 23.55
CA MET A 1 -14.61 1.34 23.08
C MET A 1 -13.10 1.27 22.76
N THR A 2 -12.38 0.23 23.11
CA THR A 2 -10.91 0.12 22.96
C THR A 2 -10.42 -0.50 21.63
N ASN A 3 -11.30 -1.09 20.83
CA ASN A 3 -10.91 -1.76 19.58
C ASN A 3 -10.97 -0.87 18.32
N ILE A 4 -11.71 0.24 18.37
CA ILE A 4 -11.89 1.14 17.21
C ILE A 4 -10.60 1.91 16.88
N LEU A 5 -9.80 2.23 17.89
CA LEU A 5 -8.52 2.95 17.72
C LEU A 5 -7.45 2.15 16.96
N ASN A 6 -7.54 0.82 16.92
CA ASN A 6 -6.56 0.00 16.20
C ASN A 6 -6.82 -0.09 14.70
N TYR A 7 -8.07 -0.04 14.23
CA TYR A 7 -8.39 -0.22 12.81
C TYR A 7 -8.05 0.99 11.94
N GLN A 8 -8.07 2.19 12.51
CA GLN A 8 -7.86 3.44 11.77
C GLN A 8 -6.47 3.56 11.12
N HIS A 9 -5.46 2.87 11.65
CA HIS A 9 -4.10 2.95 11.13
C HIS A 9 -3.78 1.93 10.04
N PHE A 10 -4.58 0.88 9.88
CA PHE A 10 -4.30 -0.18 8.92
C PHE A 10 -4.25 0.26 7.46
N PRO A 11 -5.10 1.20 6.99
CA PRO A 11 -5.01 1.73 5.63
C PRO A 11 -3.65 2.36 5.34
N VAL A 12 -3.13 3.14 6.31
CA VAL A 12 -1.82 3.78 6.19
C VAL A 12 -0.71 2.73 6.19
N TYR A 13 -0.78 1.75 7.09
CA TYR A 13 0.25 0.70 7.17
C TYR A 13 0.33 -0.13 5.89
N SER A 14 -0.81 -0.43 5.25
CA SER A 14 -0.83 -1.20 4.00
C SER A 14 -0.07 -0.52 2.86
N VAL A 15 -0.14 0.81 2.77
CA VAL A 15 0.56 1.61 1.76
C VAL A 15 2.02 1.86 2.17
N MET A 16 2.25 2.27 3.42
CA MET A 16 3.58 2.61 3.93
C MET A 16 4.54 1.44 3.88
N VAL A 17 4.08 0.22 4.17
CA VAL A 17 4.93 -0.98 4.13
C VAL A 17 5.43 -1.27 2.72
N LEU A 18 4.62 -1.03 1.68
CA LEU A 18 5.03 -1.20 0.28
C LEU A 18 6.11 -0.18 -0.11
N PHE A 19 5.94 1.10 0.23
CA PHE A 19 6.94 2.14 -0.04
C PHE A 19 8.23 1.93 0.78
N LEU A 20 8.11 1.56 2.05
CA LEU A 20 9.28 1.23 2.88
C LEU A 20 10.03 0.02 2.32
N GLY A 21 9.32 -1.01 1.87
CA GLY A 21 9.90 -2.16 1.19
C GLY A 21 10.68 -1.75 -0.07
N ALA A 22 10.09 -0.91 -0.92
CA ALA A 22 10.75 -0.37 -2.10
C ALA A 22 12.04 0.39 -1.73
N PHE A 23 11.98 1.28 -0.73
CA PHE A 23 13.13 2.04 -0.26
C PHE A 23 14.25 1.14 0.29
N LEU A 24 13.91 0.12 1.08
CA LEU A 24 14.88 -0.85 1.61
C LEU A 24 15.57 -1.64 0.49
N ILE A 25 14.83 -1.99 -0.57
CA ILE A 25 15.41 -2.68 -1.73
C ILE A 25 16.37 -1.77 -2.51
N VAL A 26 16.07 -0.48 -2.66
CA VAL A 26 17.00 0.48 -3.26
C VAL A 26 18.32 0.53 -2.49
N MET A 27 18.25 0.56 -1.15
CA MET A 27 19.45 0.66 -0.32
C MET A 27 20.27 -0.64 -0.24
N PHE A 28 19.60 -1.77 -0.10
CA PHE A 28 20.24 -3.05 0.23
C PHE A 28 19.96 -4.19 -0.76
N GLY A 29 19.34 -3.91 -1.89
CA GLY A 29 18.86 -4.92 -2.86
C GLY A 29 19.94 -5.72 -3.60
N LYS A 30 21.24 -5.42 -3.35
CA LYS A 30 22.36 -6.21 -3.88
C LYS A 30 22.33 -7.68 -3.39
N TYR A 31 21.79 -7.91 -2.19
CA TYR A 31 21.69 -9.25 -1.62
C TYR A 31 20.37 -9.91 -2.06
N LYS A 32 20.46 -10.96 -2.89
CA LYS A 32 19.31 -11.66 -3.47
C LYS A 32 18.29 -12.11 -2.41
N THR A 33 18.77 -12.72 -1.34
CA THR A 33 17.91 -13.23 -0.26
C THR A 33 17.20 -12.10 0.47
N PHE A 34 17.91 -11.03 0.81
CA PHE A 34 17.34 -9.87 1.50
C PHE A 34 16.24 -9.22 0.68
N ARG A 35 16.49 -8.96 -0.59
CA ARG A 35 15.53 -8.36 -1.52
C ARG A 35 14.24 -9.17 -1.62
N ASN A 36 14.37 -10.49 -1.82
CA ASN A 36 13.21 -11.38 -1.95
C ASN A 36 12.39 -11.45 -0.66
N ILE A 37 13.06 -11.50 0.50
CA ILE A 37 12.39 -11.48 1.82
C ILE A 37 11.66 -10.16 2.03
N VAL A 38 12.29 -9.03 1.76
CA VAL A 38 11.68 -7.71 1.93
C VAL A 38 10.45 -7.55 1.03
N ALA A 39 10.57 -7.91 -0.26
CA ALA A 39 9.45 -7.84 -1.19
C ALA A 39 8.28 -8.72 -0.73
N PHE A 40 8.56 -9.97 -0.35
CA PHE A 40 7.54 -10.91 0.13
C PHE A 40 6.86 -10.43 1.40
N LEU A 41 7.63 -9.95 2.39
CA LEU A 41 7.08 -9.44 3.64
C LEU A 41 6.23 -8.19 3.41
N ALA A 42 6.69 -7.24 2.58
CA ALA A 42 5.94 -6.02 2.31
C ALA A 42 4.57 -6.32 1.73
N VAL A 43 4.49 -7.19 0.72
CA VAL A 43 3.22 -7.55 0.08
C VAL A 43 2.34 -8.40 1.00
N SER A 44 2.94 -9.32 1.78
CA SER A 44 2.20 -10.16 2.74
C SER A 44 1.59 -9.32 3.87
N ILE A 45 2.31 -8.34 4.40
CA ILE A 45 1.81 -7.44 5.45
C ILE A 45 0.70 -6.56 4.88
N SER A 46 0.85 -6.02 3.67
CA SER A 46 -0.19 -5.24 3.01
C SER A 46 -1.47 -6.05 2.82
N LEU A 47 -1.36 -7.29 2.34
CA LEU A 47 -2.49 -8.21 2.22
C LEU A 47 -3.14 -8.50 3.59
N ALA A 48 -2.34 -8.79 4.61
CA ALA A 48 -2.84 -9.04 5.96
C ALA A 48 -3.60 -7.83 6.52
N CYS A 49 -3.13 -6.60 6.30
CA CYS A 49 -3.83 -5.37 6.69
C CYS A 49 -5.20 -5.28 6.02
N MET A 50 -5.29 -5.57 4.70
CA MET A 50 -6.56 -5.55 3.98
C MET A 50 -7.53 -6.62 4.46
N VAL A 51 -7.05 -7.85 4.69
CA VAL A 51 -7.88 -8.95 5.23
C VAL A 51 -8.41 -8.61 6.63
N TYR A 52 -7.60 -7.96 7.45
CA TYR A 52 -8.02 -7.56 8.80
C TYR A 52 -9.14 -6.51 8.80
N LEU A 53 -9.16 -5.64 7.77
CA LEU A 53 -10.20 -4.62 7.58
C LEU A 53 -11.54 -5.19 7.07
N VAL A 54 -11.58 -6.44 6.62
CA VAL A 54 -12.82 -7.07 6.13
C VAL A 54 -13.90 -7.07 7.22
N LYS A 55 -13.52 -7.41 8.46
CA LYS A 55 -14.48 -7.51 9.55
C LYS A 55 -15.18 -6.19 9.85
N PRO A 56 -14.50 -5.07 10.18
CA PRO A 56 -15.16 -3.81 10.51
C PRO A 56 -15.90 -3.21 9.32
N VAL A 57 -15.37 -3.30 8.10
CA VAL A 57 -15.97 -2.65 6.92
C VAL A 57 -17.12 -3.46 6.33
N MET A 58 -16.95 -4.79 6.15
CA MET A 58 -17.96 -5.64 5.48
C MET A 58 -19.03 -6.17 6.43
N LEU A 59 -18.66 -6.51 7.69
CA LEU A 59 -19.60 -7.11 8.63
C LEU A 59 -20.26 -6.08 9.54
N GLU A 60 -19.54 -5.02 9.92
CA GLU A 60 -20.04 -3.98 10.81
C GLU A 60 -20.52 -2.73 10.04
N GLY A 61 -20.22 -2.65 8.73
CA GLY A 61 -20.63 -1.54 7.86
C GLY A 61 -19.97 -0.21 8.20
N GLU A 62 -18.81 -0.24 8.88
CA GLU A 62 -18.09 0.98 9.28
C GLU A 62 -17.26 1.53 8.12
N ILE A 63 -17.32 2.84 7.92
CA ILE A 63 -16.39 3.56 7.04
C ILE A 63 -15.20 3.99 7.90
N ILE A 64 -14.02 3.50 7.56
CA ILE A 64 -12.80 3.82 8.30
C ILE A 64 -12.11 4.99 7.61
N SER A 65 -12.11 6.15 8.28
CA SER A 65 -11.40 7.33 7.81
C SER A 65 -10.18 7.62 8.69
N TYR A 66 -9.05 7.86 8.08
CA TYR A 66 -7.80 8.26 8.73
C TYR A 66 -7.30 9.58 8.14
N TRP A 67 -7.07 10.56 9.02
CA TRP A 67 -6.55 11.87 8.65
C TRP A 67 -5.11 12.00 9.11
N MET A 68 -4.18 12.04 8.16
CA MET A 68 -2.77 12.26 8.43
C MET A 68 -2.47 13.76 8.50
N GLY A 69 -1.96 14.23 9.65
CA GLY A 69 -1.62 15.64 9.83
C GLY A 69 -2.81 16.53 10.20
N SER A 70 -3.94 15.97 10.63
CA SER A 70 -5.14 16.70 11.03
C SER A 70 -4.82 17.72 12.13
N ARG A 71 -4.68 18.98 11.72
CA ARG A 71 -4.78 20.13 12.61
C ARG A 71 -6.18 20.72 12.44
N SER A 72 -6.98 20.65 13.49
CA SER A 72 -8.23 21.42 13.55
C SER A 72 -7.86 22.91 13.57
N MET A 73 -7.99 23.57 12.44
CA MET A 73 -7.97 25.03 12.43
C MET A 73 -9.29 25.56 13.00
N ALA A 74 -9.24 26.68 13.71
CA ALA A 74 -10.39 27.42 14.22
C ALA A 74 -11.26 27.93 13.06
N GLY A 75 -11.99 27.04 12.40
CA GLY A 75 -12.79 27.30 11.21
C GLY A 75 -13.43 26.06 10.60
N GLY A 76 -13.18 24.87 11.18
CA GLY A 76 -13.85 23.63 10.79
C GLY A 76 -13.28 22.91 9.55
N TYR A 77 -12.21 23.40 8.97
CA TYR A 77 -11.55 22.73 7.84
C TYR A 77 -10.37 21.89 8.34
N ALA A 78 -10.42 20.58 8.10
CA ALA A 78 -9.29 19.70 8.34
C ALA A 78 -8.32 19.80 7.16
N ILE A 79 -7.10 20.28 7.40
CA ILE A 79 -6.03 20.26 6.40
C ILE A 79 -5.17 19.04 6.69
N GLY A 80 -5.20 18.05 5.80
CA GLY A 80 -4.42 16.81 5.95
C GLY A 80 -4.72 15.85 4.81
N ILE A 81 -3.90 14.82 4.68
CA ILE A 81 -4.13 13.73 3.74
C ILE A 81 -5.17 12.79 4.35
N ALA A 82 -6.30 12.63 3.66
CA ALA A 82 -7.34 11.71 4.06
C ALA A 82 -7.16 10.35 3.38
N MET A 83 -7.22 9.29 4.17
CA MET A 83 -7.41 7.93 3.68
C MET A 83 -8.75 7.41 4.15
N GLU A 84 -9.52 6.82 3.25
CA GLU A 84 -10.88 6.36 3.51
C GLU A 84 -11.07 4.95 2.97
N VAL A 85 -11.61 4.07 3.81
CA VAL A 85 -11.89 2.69 3.44
C VAL A 85 -13.37 2.43 3.61
N ASP A 86 -14.05 2.35 2.50
CA ASP A 86 -15.41 1.86 2.36
C ASP A 86 -15.42 0.44 1.77
N ALA A 87 -16.58 -0.13 1.57
CA ALA A 87 -16.74 -1.48 1.01
C ALA A 87 -16.12 -1.61 -0.39
N LEU A 88 -16.19 -0.54 -1.21
CA LEU A 88 -15.64 -0.52 -2.57
C LEU A 88 -14.11 -0.44 -2.54
N SER A 89 -13.55 0.46 -1.74
CA SER A 89 -12.10 0.61 -1.55
C SER A 89 -11.49 -0.67 -0.99
N LEU A 90 -12.18 -1.31 -0.03
CA LEU A 90 -11.74 -2.58 0.54
C LEU A 90 -11.73 -3.71 -0.52
N PHE A 91 -12.77 -3.80 -1.34
CA PHE A 91 -12.83 -4.79 -2.43
C PHE A 91 -11.65 -4.64 -3.39
N PHE A 92 -11.40 -3.44 -3.87
CA PHE A 92 -10.24 -3.17 -4.74
C PHE A 92 -8.91 -3.35 -4.02
N GLY A 93 -8.80 -2.95 -2.77
CA GLY A 93 -7.60 -3.15 -1.95
C GLY A 93 -7.25 -4.62 -1.77
N LEU A 94 -8.25 -5.49 -1.53
CA LEU A 94 -8.08 -6.94 -1.47
C LEU A 94 -7.65 -7.52 -2.82
N LEU A 95 -8.27 -7.07 -3.91
CA LEU A 95 -7.92 -7.52 -5.26
C LEU A 95 -6.47 -7.17 -5.60
N ILE A 96 -6.06 -5.93 -5.37
CA ILE A 96 -4.71 -5.43 -5.63
C ILE A 96 -3.67 -6.17 -4.76
N SER A 97 -3.93 -6.29 -3.46
CA SER A 97 -2.99 -6.97 -2.56
C SER A 97 -2.86 -8.47 -2.85
N THR A 98 -3.95 -9.13 -3.24
CA THR A 98 -3.93 -10.55 -3.64
C THR A 98 -3.18 -10.73 -4.95
N ALA A 99 -3.48 -9.91 -5.97
CA ALA A 99 -2.78 -9.94 -7.25
C ALA A 99 -1.27 -9.65 -7.07
N GLY A 100 -0.94 -8.65 -6.25
CA GLY A 100 0.44 -8.32 -5.90
C GLY A 100 1.16 -9.48 -5.19
N PHE A 101 0.49 -10.15 -4.26
CA PHE A 101 1.05 -11.31 -3.58
C PHE A 101 1.36 -12.46 -4.54
N VAL A 102 0.41 -12.84 -5.39
CA VAL A 102 0.58 -13.90 -6.39
C VAL A 102 1.70 -13.55 -7.37
N SER A 103 1.72 -12.30 -7.87
CA SER A 103 2.76 -11.81 -8.78
C SER A 103 4.15 -11.82 -8.13
N CYS A 104 4.25 -11.44 -6.86
CA CYS A 104 5.50 -11.45 -6.12
C CYS A 104 6.05 -12.88 -5.98
N VAL A 105 5.22 -13.85 -5.63
CA VAL A 105 5.62 -15.26 -5.52
C VAL A 105 6.08 -15.81 -6.88
N TYR A 106 5.34 -15.50 -7.94
CA TYR A 106 5.71 -15.91 -9.30
C TYR A 106 7.06 -15.30 -9.74
N SER A 107 7.30 -14.04 -9.41
CA SER A 107 8.49 -13.30 -9.84
C SER A 107 9.80 -13.86 -9.26
N PHE A 108 9.78 -14.54 -8.12
CA PHE A 108 10.99 -15.15 -7.54
C PHE A 108 11.69 -16.15 -8.46
N LYS A 109 10.91 -16.90 -9.21
CA LYS A 109 11.44 -17.86 -10.17
C LYS A 109 11.69 -17.21 -11.52
N TYR A 110 10.78 -16.35 -11.95
CA TYR A 110 10.85 -15.70 -13.26
C TYR A 110 12.06 -14.78 -13.40
N MET A 111 12.30 -13.92 -12.40
CA MET A 111 13.40 -12.93 -12.41
C MET A 111 14.75 -13.50 -11.97
N SER A 112 14.89 -14.82 -11.77
CA SER A 112 16.13 -15.42 -11.30
C SER A 112 17.29 -15.33 -12.27
N HIS A 113 17.02 -15.05 -13.54
CA HIS A 113 17.99 -15.00 -14.65
C HIS A 113 18.24 -13.58 -15.19
N ASP A 114 17.67 -12.57 -14.54
CA ASP A 114 17.77 -11.18 -15.01
C ASP A 114 18.83 -10.41 -14.21
N ASP A 115 19.50 -9.44 -14.86
CA ASP A 115 20.59 -8.66 -14.26
C ASP A 115 20.06 -7.50 -13.39
N ASN A 116 18.88 -6.94 -13.70
CA ASN A 116 18.31 -5.75 -13.05
C ASN A 116 17.20 -6.06 -12.02
N VAL A 117 17.28 -7.21 -11.38
CA VAL A 117 16.25 -7.67 -10.42
C VAL A 117 15.97 -6.71 -9.26
N PRO A 118 16.94 -5.96 -8.67
CA PRO A 118 16.63 -4.99 -7.61
C PRO A 118 15.73 -3.86 -8.10
N GLN A 119 15.96 -3.36 -9.30
CA GLN A 119 15.16 -2.30 -9.91
C GLN A 119 13.72 -2.77 -10.13
N TYR A 120 13.55 -3.98 -10.67
CA TYR A 120 12.23 -4.58 -10.86
C TYR A 120 11.42 -4.64 -9.56
N TYR A 121 11.98 -5.19 -8.48
CA TYR A 121 11.24 -5.28 -7.21
C TYR A 121 10.94 -3.92 -6.57
N THR A 122 11.83 -2.95 -6.75
CA THR A 122 11.59 -1.59 -6.29
C THR A 122 10.40 -0.99 -7.03
N LEU A 123 10.39 -1.05 -8.35
CA LEU A 123 9.31 -0.51 -9.18
C LEU A 123 8.00 -1.26 -8.97
N PHE A 124 8.07 -2.58 -8.83
CA PHE A 124 6.93 -3.42 -8.51
C PHE A 124 6.25 -3.01 -7.19
N LEU A 125 7.03 -2.79 -6.12
CA LEU A 125 6.48 -2.35 -4.83
C LEU A 125 5.98 -0.90 -4.89
N MET A 126 6.62 -0.02 -5.65
CA MET A 126 6.14 1.34 -5.89
C MET A 126 4.82 1.34 -6.66
N LEU A 127 4.71 0.50 -7.69
CA LEU A 127 3.47 0.29 -8.45
C LEU A 127 2.34 -0.19 -7.54
N ALA A 128 2.58 -1.27 -6.78
CA ALA A 128 1.60 -1.81 -5.85
C ALA A 128 1.18 -0.80 -4.79
N GLY A 129 2.15 -0.06 -4.22
CA GLY A 129 1.90 1.01 -3.25
C GLY A 129 1.13 2.19 -3.81
N GLY A 130 1.44 2.60 -5.04
CA GLY A 130 0.73 3.68 -5.74
C GLY A 130 -0.73 3.33 -6.04
N VAL A 131 -0.99 2.12 -6.56
CA VAL A 131 -2.36 1.65 -6.82
C VAL A 131 -3.14 1.50 -5.51
N MET A 132 -2.52 0.92 -4.47
CA MET A 132 -3.15 0.78 -3.16
C MET A 132 -3.45 2.15 -2.56
N GLY A 133 -2.50 3.07 -2.59
CA GLY A 133 -2.69 4.43 -2.07
C GLY A 133 -3.76 5.21 -2.83
N LEU A 134 -3.88 5.00 -4.16
CA LEU A 134 -4.93 5.61 -4.98
C LEU A 134 -6.33 5.14 -4.55
N VAL A 135 -6.49 3.84 -4.38
CA VAL A 135 -7.79 3.22 -4.03
C VAL A 135 -8.25 3.59 -2.62
N LEU A 136 -7.30 3.78 -1.69
CA LEU A 136 -7.57 4.15 -0.30
C LEU A 136 -7.59 5.67 -0.08
N SER A 137 -7.40 6.47 -1.11
CA SER A 137 -7.35 7.92 -0.99
C SER A 137 -8.75 8.52 -0.86
N GLY A 138 -8.98 9.30 0.19
CA GLY A 138 -10.19 10.12 0.39
C GLY A 138 -10.04 11.58 -0.05
N ASP A 139 -8.90 11.94 -0.66
CA ASP A 139 -8.54 13.31 -1.02
C ASP A 139 -7.98 13.38 -2.43
N ILE A 140 -8.47 14.36 -3.21
CA ILE A 140 -8.07 14.56 -4.61
C ILE A 140 -6.57 14.89 -4.73
N PHE A 141 -6.00 15.61 -3.79
CA PHE A 141 -4.58 15.96 -3.80
C PHE A 141 -3.71 14.71 -3.61
N ASN A 142 -4.08 13.85 -2.68
CA ASN A 142 -3.39 12.57 -2.47
C ASN A 142 -3.57 11.63 -3.67
N MET A 143 -4.78 11.60 -4.27
CA MET A 143 -5.01 10.84 -5.51
C MET A 143 -4.05 11.27 -6.62
N PHE A 144 -3.86 12.58 -6.82
CA PHE A 144 -2.92 13.10 -7.81
C PHE A 144 -1.49 12.61 -7.56
N ILE A 145 -1.01 12.69 -6.31
CA ILE A 145 0.33 12.20 -5.93
C ILE A 145 0.47 10.70 -6.23
N MET A 146 -0.53 9.90 -5.87
CA MET A 146 -0.49 8.45 -6.10
C MET A 146 -0.51 8.10 -7.59
N VAL A 147 -1.25 8.84 -8.41
CA VAL A 147 -1.23 8.68 -9.88
C VAL A 147 0.14 9.02 -10.46
N GLU A 148 0.82 10.05 -9.98
CA GLU A 148 2.17 10.39 -10.43
C GLU A 148 3.17 9.28 -10.09
N ILE A 149 3.14 8.77 -8.86
CA ILE A 149 4.00 7.65 -8.45
C ILE A 149 3.72 6.40 -9.29
N LEU A 150 2.43 6.10 -9.50
CA LEU A 150 1.98 4.97 -10.30
C LEU A 150 2.46 5.08 -11.76
N THR A 151 2.29 6.24 -12.37
CA THR A 151 2.70 6.51 -13.75
C THR A 151 4.20 6.37 -13.91
N PHE A 152 4.97 6.94 -12.98
CA PHE A 152 6.43 6.82 -12.98
C PHE A 152 6.86 5.35 -12.85
N ALA A 153 6.31 4.62 -11.87
CA ALA A 153 6.64 3.22 -11.67
C ALA A 153 6.27 2.36 -12.88
N ALA A 154 5.08 2.55 -13.46
CA ALA A 154 4.63 1.81 -14.62
C ALA A 154 5.44 2.09 -15.90
N HIS A 155 6.00 3.30 -16.03
CA HIS A 155 6.82 3.67 -17.20
C HIS A 155 8.24 3.08 -17.13
N CYS A 156 8.73 2.77 -15.94
CA CYS A 156 10.09 2.26 -15.69
C CYS A 156 10.16 0.73 -15.52
N VAL A 157 9.01 0.03 -15.42
CA VAL A 157 8.94 -1.43 -15.37
C VAL A 157 9.02 -2.01 -16.77
#